data_d8e2c4c9d1f02a042c84f6f19f450e03
#
_entry.id   d8e2c4c9d1f02a042c84f6f19f450e03
#
_cell.length_a   1.000
_cell.length_b   1.000
_cell.length_c   1.000
_cell.angle_alpha   90.00
_cell.angle_beta   90.00
_cell.angle_gamma   90.00
#
_symmetry.space_group_name_H-M   'P 1'
#
loop_
_entity.id
_entity.type
_entity.pdbx_description
1 polymer ?
#
loop_
_entity_poly.entity_id
_entity_poly.type
_entity_poly.pdbx_seq_one_letter_code
_entity_poly.pdbx_strand_id
1 'polypeptide(L)'
;MGIAGAAIATGIGQTVPFILYLYYYKVDLPLRIHKEALESTQYYKKLYGIGIPATLNIALPSVLISVLNAILISYSAIYVVVLGIYYKLQTFVFMPSNGIIQGIRPLVGYNYGAKEYNRINKIYKLTLGLSLIIMIAGTLLCFVFPKEIMGLFTKNKETLDAGVIALRIISISFVFSSLSLTSGGVLEGLGMGIPSLIISLCRYVVIILPCAYILSSLLGPTGVWHAFWITEVFTAVISLLIYKKKKKDSFNL
;
A
#
# COMPACT_ATOMS: atom_id res chain seq x y z
N MET A 1 -31.48 10.81 -1.09
CA MET A 1 -31.43 9.36 -0.86
C MET A 1 -30.43 8.93 0.28
N GLY A 2 -29.61 9.83 0.83
CA GLY A 2 -28.79 9.55 2.00
C GLY A 2 -27.94 8.25 1.90
N ILE A 3 -27.91 7.47 2.98
CA ILE A 3 -27.14 6.22 3.10
C ILE A 3 -27.60 5.16 2.06
N ALA A 4 -28.91 5.07 1.81
CA ALA A 4 -29.46 4.15 0.81
C ALA A 4 -28.95 4.47 -0.61
N GLY A 5 -28.85 5.75 -0.96
CA GLY A 5 -28.29 6.17 -2.25
C GLY A 5 -26.82 5.78 -2.42
N ALA A 6 -26.01 5.90 -1.36
CA ALA A 6 -24.61 5.47 -1.37
C ALA A 6 -24.48 3.95 -1.56
N ALA A 7 -25.34 3.16 -0.89
CA ALA A 7 -25.35 1.70 -1.03
C ALA A 7 -25.74 1.27 -2.46
N ILE A 8 -26.77 1.89 -3.04
CA ILE A 8 -27.20 1.63 -4.43
C ILE A 8 -26.09 1.99 -5.42
N ALA A 9 -25.44 3.15 -5.27
CA ALA A 9 -24.35 3.58 -6.13
C ALA A 9 -23.17 2.59 -6.08
N THR A 10 -22.84 2.09 -4.89
CA THR A 10 -21.81 1.04 -4.72
C THR A 10 -22.21 -0.26 -5.41
N GLY A 11 -23.48 -0.68 -5.25
CA GLY A 11 -24.01 -1.88 -5.91
C GLY A 11 -23.93 -1.77 -7.43
N ILE A 12 -24.34 -0.65 -8.01
CA ILE A 12 -24.24 -0.38 -9.46
C ILE A 12 -22.79 -0.39 -9.89
N GLY A 13 -21.89 0.31 -9.14
CA GLY A 13 -20.45 0.38 -9.43
C GLY A 13 -19.74 -0.99 -9.42
N GLN A 14 -20.26 -1.97 -8.70
CA GLN A 14 -19.73 -3.34 -8.69
C GLN A 14 -20.40 -4.25 -9.75
N THR A 15 -21.68 -4.01 -10.04
CA THR A 15 -22.43 -4.81 -11.01
C THR A 15 -22.01 -4.54 -12.45
N VAL A 16 -21.73 -3.28 -12.81
CA VAL A 16 -21.29 -2.90 -14.16
C VAL A 16 -19.98 -3.59 -14.57
N PRO A 17 -18.88 -3.55 -13.79
CA PRO A 17 -17.67 -4.30 -14.13
C PRO A 17 -17.91 -5.81 -14.23
N PHE A 18 -18.76 -6.38 -13.36
CA PHE A 18 -19.09 -7.81 -13.41
C PHE A 18 -19.77 -8.20 -14.73
N ILE A 19 -20.75 -7.40 -15.18
CA ILE A 19 -21.43 -7.63 -16.47
C ILE A 19 -20.43 -7.50 -17.64
N LEU A 20 -19.58 -6.46 -17.62
CA LEU A 20 -18.52 -6.29 -18.61
C LEU A 20 -17.54 -7.46 -18.64
N TYR A 21 -17.15 -7.98 -17.48
CA TYR A 21 -16.31 -9.17 -17.36
C TYR A 21 -16.96 -10.40 -17.98
N LEU A 22 -18.26 -10.63 -17.75
CA LEU A 22 -19.00 -11.73 -18.36
C LEU A 22 -19.12 -11.58 -19.87
N TYR A 23 -19.28 -10.35 -20.36
CA TYR A 23 -19.32 -10.06 -21.78
C TYR A 23 -17.98 -10.39 -22.45
N TYR A 24 -16.86 -9.85 -21.96
CA TYR A 24 -15.52 -10.13 -22.47
C TYR A 24 -15.10 -11.59 -22.31
N TYR A 25 -15.52 -12.25 -21.23
CA TYR A 25 -15.29 -13.69 -21.06
C TYR A 25 -15.91 -14.52 -22.18
N LYS A 26 -17.10 -14.16 -22.65
CA LYS A 26 -17.76 -14.86 -23.75
C LYS A 26 -17.16 -14.56 -25.13
N VAL A 27 -16.63 -13.34 -25.33
CA VAL A 27 -16.23 -12.84 -26.64
C VAL A 27 -14.73 -13.09 -26.91
N ASP A 28 -13.85 -12.80 -25.93
CA ASP A 28 -12.41 -12.69 -26.19
C ASP A 28 -11.53 -13.73 -25.46
N LEU A 29 -12.07 -14.43 -24.46
CA LEU A 29 -11.25 -15.34 -23.65
C LEU A 29 -11.50 -16.80 -24.05
N PRO A 30 -10.49 -17.50 -24.63
CA PRO A 30 -10.59 -18.93 -24.96
C PRO A 30 -10.47 -19.84 -23.72
N LEU A 31 -10.80 -19.31 -22.54
CA LEU A 31 -10.75 -20.07 -21.29
C LEU A 31 -11.93 -21.03 -21.21
N ARG A 32 -11.67 -22.31 -21.46
CA ARG A 32 -12.64 -23.39 -21.22
C ARG A 32 -12.30 -24.05 -19.89
N ILE A 33 -13.28 -24.10 -19.00
CA ILE A 33 -13.14 -24.86 -17.74
C ILE A 33 -13.21 -26.33 -18.09
N HIS A 34 -12.05 -27.01 -18.07
CA HIS A 34 -11.98 -28.46 -18.22
C HIS A 34 -12.03 -29.08 -16.83
N LYS A 35 -12.90 -30.10 -16.65
CA LYS A 35 -13.02 -30.81 -15.37
C LYS A 35 -11.68 -31.38 -14.88
N GLU A 36 -10.87 -31.88 -15.81
CA GLU A 36 -9.51 -32.40 -15.55
C GLU A 36 -8.56 -31.35 -14.94
N ALA A 37 -8.75 -30.06 -15.26
CA ALA A 37 -7.96 -28.99 -14.66
C ALA A 37 -8.31 -28.74 -13.17
N LEU A 38 -9.55 -29.05 -12.77
CA LEU A 38 -9.99 -28.93 -11.37
C LEU A 38 -9.42 -30.04 -10.47
N GLU A 39 -9.08 -31.19 -11.03
CA GLU A 39 -8.49 -32.32 -10.32
C GLU A 39 -6.97 -32.22 -10.17
N SER A 40 -6.34 -31.30 -10.91
CA SER A 40 -4.89 -31.10 -10.88
C SER A 40 -4.46 -30.34 -9.64
N THR A 41 -3.92 -31.05 -8.64
CA THR A 41 -3.34 -30.45 -7.42
C THR A 41 -2.00 -29.76 -7.65
N GLN A 42 -1.39 -29.93 -8.83
CA GLN A 42 -0.06 -29.46 -9.16
C GLN A 42 0.12 -27.93 -9.02
N TYR A 43 -0.96 -27.19 -9.30
CA TYR A 43 -0.93 -25.73 -9.29
C TYR A 43 -1.28 -25.11 -7.93
N TYR A 44 -1.90 -25.86 -7.01
CA TYR A 44 -2.37 -25.31 -5.73
C TYR A 44 -1.23 -24.72 -4.90
N LYS A 45 -0.11 -25.41 -4.80
CA LYS A 45 1.05 -24.93 -4.03
C LYS A 45 1.58 -23.59 -4.57
N LYS A 46 1.61 -23.40 -5.90
CA LYS A 46 2.04 -22.16 -6.54
C LYS A 46 1.01 -21.05 -6.34
N LEU A 47 -0.27 -21.34 -6.51
CA LEU A 47 -1.36 -20.38 -6.32
C LEU A 47 -1.42 -19.88 -4.88
N TYR A 48 -1.43 -20.79 -3.91
CA TYR A 48 -1.46 -20.40 -2.49
C TYR A 48 -0.15 -19.75 -2.03
N GLY A 49 0.99 -20.14 -2.59
CA GLY A 49 2.29 -19.51 -2.31
C GLY A 49 2.36 -18.03 -2.71
N ILE A 50 1.54 -17.59 -3.64
CA ILE A 50 1.42 -16.18 -4.06
C ILE A 50 0.15 -15.56 -3.44
N GLY A 51 -0.95 -16.28 -3.46
CA GLY A 51 -2.26 -15.77 -3.04
C GLY A 51 -2.33 -15.46 -1.54
N ILE A 52 -1.82 -16.33 -0.66
CA ILE A 52 -1.83 -16.07 0.79
C ILE A 52 -1.01 -14.82 1.14
N PRO A 53 0.25 -14.66 0.69
CA PRO A 53 0.99 -13.41 0.90
C PRO A 53 0.27 -12.18 0.35
N ALA A 54 -0.33 -12.27 -0.83
CA ALA A 54 -1.06 -11.15 -1.43
C ALA A 54 -2.31 -10.76 -0.61
N THR A 55 -3.07 -11.74 -0.12
CA THR A 55 -4.23 -11.51 0.76
C THR A 55 -3.80 -10.84 2.06
N LEU A 56 -2.73 -11.33 2.70
CA LEU A 56 -2.20 -10.74 3.92
C LEU A 56 -1.70 -9.31 3.69
N ASN A 57 -1.03 -9.03 2.57
CA ASN A 57 -0.59 -7.68 2.21
C ASN A 57 -1.75 -6.67 2.14
N ILE A 58 -2.93 -7.11 1.71
CA ILE A 58 -4.14 -6.27 1.64
C ILE A 58 -4.79 -6.13 3.03
N ALA A 59 -4.72 -7.16 3.88
CA ALA A 59 -5.34 -7.16 5.20
C ALA A 59 -4.53 -6.42 6.28
N LEU A 60 -3.20 -6.43 6.21
CA LEU A 60 -2.31 -5.84 7.21
C LEU A 60 -2.59 -4.35 7.52
N PRO A 61 -2.89 -3.47 6.55
CA PRO A 61 -3.26 -2.09 6.85
C PRO A 61 -4.48 -1.96 7.76
N SER A 62 -5.46 -2.86 7.65
CA SER A 62 -6.66 -2.84 8.52
C SER A 62 -6.31 -3.19 9.97
N VAL A 63 -5.39 -4.12 10.18
CA VAL A 63 -4.86 -4.44 11.52
C VAL A 63 -4.16 -3.23 12.12
N LEU A 64 -3.28 -2.58 11.34
CA LEU A 64 -2.61 -1.36 11.78
C LEU A 64 -3.60 -0.27 12.20
N ILE A 65 -4.59 0.02 11.35
CA ILE A 65 -5.60 1.06 11.64
C ILE A 65 -6.34 0.74 12.94
N SER A 66 -6.72 -0.52 13.14
CA SER A 66 -7.45 -0.94 14.34
C SER A 66 -6.62 -0.73 15.61
N VAL A 67 -5.34 -1.11 15.60
CA VAL A 67 -4.45 -0.95 16.75
C VAL A 67 -4.14 0.53 17.01
N LEU A 68 -3.87 1.31 15.96
CA LEU A 68 -3.61 2.75 16.12
C LEU A 68 -4.85 3.50 16.64
N ASN A 69 -6.05 3.12 16.22
CA ASN A 69 -7.29 3.67 16.78
C ASN A 69 -7.42 3.34 18.26
N ALA A 70 -7.08 2.10 18.68
CA ALA A 70 -7.11 1.70 20.09
C ALA A 70 -6.10 2.51 20.95
N ILE A 71 -4.93 2.84 20.39
CA ILE A 71 -3.96 3.71 21.08
C ILE A 71 -4.46 5.16 21.14
N LEU A 72 -4.98 5.70 20.04
CA LEU A 72 -5.35 7.10 19.94
C LEU A 72 -6.64 7.45 20.73
N ILE A 73 -7.59 6.50 20.81
CA ILE A 73 -8.84 6.72 21.55
C ILE A 73 -8.58 6.91 23.07
N SER A 74 -7.50 6.33 23.60
CA SER A 74 -7.13 6.52 25.01
C SER A 74 -6.71 7.96 25.34
N TYR A 75 -6.34 8.74 24.33
CA TYR A 75 -6.03 10.16 24.49
C TYR A 75 -7.26 11.05 24.19
N SER A 76 -7.87 10.90 23.03
CA SER A 76 -9.12 11.59 22.64
C SER A 76 -9.69 11.03 21.33
N ALA A 77 -11.01 11.07 21.19
CA ALA A 77 -11.70 10.76 19.95
C ALA A 77 -11.27 11.64 18.76
N ILE A 78 -10.79 12.86 19.03
CA ILE A 78 -10.28 13.80 18.02
C ILE A 78 -9.14 13.15 17.22
N TYR A 79 -8.19 12.45 17.86
CA TYR A 79 -7.05 11.83 17.18
C TYR A 79 -7.45 10.65 16.31
N VAL A 80 -8.51 9.93 16.66
CA VAL A 80 -9.10 8.87 15.82
C VAL A 80 -9.68 9.48 14.54
N VAL A 81 -10.38 10.62 14.64
CA VAL A 81 -10.89 11.36 13.48
C VAL A 81 -9.75 11.86 12.60
N VAL A 82 -8.70 12.42 13.20
CA VAL A 82 -7.48 12.86 12.49
C VAL A 82 -6.84 11.71 11.74
N LEU A 83 -6.68 10.54 12.36
CA LEU A 83 -6.15 9.35 11.70
C LEU A 83 -7.03 8.92 10.52
N GLY A 84 -8.34 8.95 10.68
CA GLY A 84 -9.29 8.63 9.60
C GLY A 84 -9.18 9.57 8.41
N ILE A 85 -9.04 10.88 8.65
CA ILE A 85 -8.81 11.88 7.60
C ILE A 85 -7.47 11.64 6.92
N TYR A 86 -6.41 11.39 7.69
CA TYR A 86 -5.09 11.08 7.15
C TYR A 86 -5.13 9.88 6.18
N TYR A 87 -5.78 8.78 6.54
CA TYR A 87 -5.84 7.61 5.65
C TYR A 87 -6.59 7.89 4.34
N LYS A 88 -7.63 8.73 4.38
CA LYS A 88 -8.30 9.18 3.15
C LYS A 88 -7.34 9.97 2.25
N LEU A 89 -6.60 10.92 2.82
CA LEU A 89 -5.59 11.71 2.10
C LEU A 89 -4.46 10.85 1.57
N GLN A 90 -3.93 9.94 2.39
CA GLN A 90 -2.91 8.99 1.98
C GLN A 90 -3.36 8.19 0.75
N THR A 91 -4.61 7.73 0.74
CA THR A 91 -5.15 6.99 -0.41
C THR A 91 -5.04 7.80 -1.69
N PHE A 92 -5.42 9.10 -1.68
CA PHE A 92 -5.31 9.97 -2.85
C PHE A 92 -3.86 10.15 -3.31
N VAL A 93 -2.93 10.39 -2.38
CA VAL A 93 -1.50 10.59 -2.71
C VAL A 93 -0.87 9.31 -3.24
N PHE A 94 -1.23 8.15 -2.67
CA PHE A 94 -0.63 6.86 -3.02
C PHE A 94 -1.27 6.21 -4.27
N MET A 95 -2.50 6.58 -4.63
CA MET A 95 -3.24 5.96 -5.74
C MET A 95 -2.48 6.01 -7.08
N PRO A 96 -1.91 7.14 -7.53
CA PRO A 96 -1.16 7.17 -8.79
C PRO A 96 0.08 6.28 -8.76
N SER A 97 0.84 6.30 -7.65
CA SER A 97 2.02 5.44 -7.48
C SER A 97 1.64 3.96 -7.47
N ASN A 98 0.59 3.59 -6.74
CA ASN A 98 0.07 2.22 -6.72
C ASN A 98 -0.40 1.76 -8.11
N GLY A 99 -1.04 2.64 -8.88
CA GLY A 99 -1.44 2.36 -10.26
C GLY A 99 -0.24 2.00 -11.14
N ILE A 100 0.85 2.78 -11.08
CA ILE A 100 2.09 2.51 -11.80
C ILE A 100 2.68 1.17 -11.35
N ILE A 101 2.77 0.92 -10.04
CA ILE A 101 3.32 -0.31 -9.46
C ILE A 101 2.50 -1.53 -9.89
N GLN A 102 1.19 -1.44 -9.93
CA GLN A 102 0.34 -2.52 -10.43
C GLN A 102 0.55 -2.78 -11.92
N GLY A 103 0.68 -1.73 -12.71
CA GLY A 103 0.92 -1.83 -14.16
C GLY A 103 2.26 -2.47 -14.52
N ILE A 104 3.29 -2.31 -13.69
CA ILE A 104 4.61 -2.94 -13.97
C ILE A 104 4.68 -4.42 -13.61
N ARG A 105 3.80 -4.96 -12.76
CA ARG A 105 3.85 -6.38 -12.33
C ARG A 105 3.87 -7.36 -13.52
N PRO A 106 2.94 -7.29 -14.49
CA PRO A 106 2.98 -8.15 -15.67
C PRO A 106 4.22 -7.92 -16.53
N LEU A 107 4.70 -6.65 -16.66
CA LEU A 107 5.91 -6.35 -17.40
C LEU A 107 7.16 -6.99 -16.77
N VAL A 108 7.26 -6.94 -15.43
CA VAL A 108 8.34 -7.59 -14.69
C VAL A 108 8.27 -9.10 -14.87
N GLY A 109 7.10 -9.71 -14.72
CA GLY A 109 6.91 -11.16 -14.90
C GLY A 109 7.27 -11.63 -16.30
N TYR A 110 6.85 -10.90 -17.34
CA TYR A 110 7.18 -11.19 -18.73
C TYR A 110 8.68 -11.15 -19.01
N ASN A 111 9.35 -10.05 -18.59
CA ASN A 111 10.80 -9.89 -18.78
C ASN A 111 11.61 -10.89 -17.94
N TYR A 112 11.09 -11.32 -16.78
CA TYR A 112 11.71 -12.36 -15.97
C TYR A 112 11.66 -13.73 -16.68
N GLY A 113 10.51 -14.09 -17.26
CA GLY A 113 10.37 -15.32 -18.08
C GLY A 113 11.28 -15.32 -19.31
N ALA A 114 11.48 -14.13 -19.93
CA ALA A 114 12.38 -13.93 -21.05
C ALA A 114 13.87 -13.81 -20.65
N LYS A 115 14.22 -13.88 -19.36
CA LYS A 115 15.59 -13.69 -18.80
C LYS A 115 16.22 -12.31 -19.10
N GLU A 116 15.38 -11.32 -19.41
CA GLU A 116 15.78 -9.94 -19.72
C GLU A 116 15.96 -9.09 -18.43
N TYR A 117 16.93 -9.48 -17.61
CA TYR A 117 17.17 -8.89 -16.28
C TYR A 117 17.55 -7.40 -16.34
N ASN A 118 18.22 -6.97 -17.41
CA ASN A 118 18.55 -5.56 -17.60
C ASN A 118 17.29 -4.68 -17.78
N ARG A 119 16.27 -5.23 -18.45
CA ARG A 119 14.97 -4.55 -18.60
C ARG A 119 14.25 -4.44 -17.26
N ILE A 120 14.25 -5.48 -16.44
CA ILE A 120 13.68 -5.44 -15.09
C ILE A 120 14.33 -4.34 -14.26
N ASN A 121 15.65 -4.19 -14.32
CA ASN A 121 16.36 -3.13 -13.61
C ASN A 121 15.97 -1.71 -14.11
N LYS A 122 15.77 -1.54 -15.42
CA LYS A 122 15.30 -0.29 -15.99
C LYS A 122 13.88 0.04 -15.52
N ILE A 123 12.98 -0.96 -15.56
CA ILE A 123 11.59 -0.83 -15.05
C ILE A 123 11.61 -0.43 -13.57
N TYR A 124 12.40 -1.13 -12.73
CA TYR A 124 12.51 -0.78 -11.31
C TYR A 124 12.95 0.67 -11.09
N LYS A 125 14.03 1.10 -11.75
CA LYS A 125 14.56 2.47 -11.60
C LYS A 125 13.58 3.54 -12.07
N LEU A 126 12.93 3.30 -13.22
CA LEU A 126 11.93 4.22 -13.76
C LEU A 126 10.71 4.33 -12.83
N THR A 127 10.19 3.19 -12.38
CA THR A 127 9.05 3.15 -11.45
C THR A 127 9.38 3.85 -10.13
N LEU A 128 10.59 3.60 -9.59
CA LEU A 128 11.04 4.26 -8.37
C LEU A 128 11.13 5.77 -8.56
N GLY A 129 11.69 6.23 -9.69
CA GLY A 129 11.76 7.66 -10.01
C GLY A 129 10.39 8.33 -10.11
N LEU A 130 9.44 7.71 -10.82
CA LEU A 130 8.09 8.20 -10.94
C LEU A 130 7.36 8.21 -9.58
N SER A 131 7.49 7.13 -8.81
CA SER A 131 6.90 7.04 -7.47
C SER A 131 7.49 8.09 -6.54
N LEU A 132 8.80 8.33 -6.58
CA LEU A 132 9.46 9.39 -5.81
C LEU A 132 8.91 10.78 -6.14
N ILE A 133 8.76 11.10 -7.42
CA ILE A 133 8.20 12.40 -7.85
C ILE A 133 6.79 12.57 -7.29
N ILE A 134 5.93 11.57 -7.40
CA ILE A 134 4.56 11.60 -6.89
C ILE A 134 4.57 11.79 -5.37
N MET A 135 5.41 11.02 -4.64
CA MET A 135 5.46 11.08 -3.19
C MET A 135 6.06 12.40 -2.67
N ILE A 136 7.06 12.95 -3.37
CA ILE A 136 7.59 14.28 -3.05
C ILE A 136 6.51 15.35 -3.26
N ALA A 137 5.79 15.31 -4.39
CA ALA A 137 4.70 16.24 -4.64
C ALA A 137 3.61 16.14 -3.57
N GLY A 138 3.20 14.91 -3.20
CA GLY A 138 2.25 14.68 -2.11
C GLY A 138 2.74 15.20 -0.75
N THR A 139 4.02 14.99 -0.43
CA THR A 139 4.65 15.51 0.79
C THR A 139 4.63 17.03 0.81
N LEU A 140 5.03 17.67 -0.29
CA LEU A 140 5.04 19.14 -0.40
C LEU A 140 3.63 19.72 -0.24
N LEU A 141 2.63 19.13 -0.89
CA LEU A 141 1.23 19.54 -0.75
C LEU A 141 0.77 19.45 0.71
N CYS A 142 1.02 18.33 1.37
CA CYS A 142 0.63 18.13 2.77
C CYS A 142 1.42 19.03 3.74
N PHE A 143 2.64 19.43 3.40
CA PHE A 143 3.48 20.26 4.25
C PHE A 143 3.16 21.75 4.11
N VAL A 144 2.91 22.22 2.87
CA VAL A 144 2.64 23.63 2.56
C VAL A 144 1.19 24.00 2.84
N PHE A 145 0.23 23.15 2.49
CA PHE A 145 -1.21 23.40 2.57
C PHE A 145 -1.97 22.50 3.56
N PRO A 146 -1.43 22.20 4.77
CA PRO A 146 -2.07 21.24 5.66
C PRO A 146 -3.41 21.74 6.21
N LYS A 147 -3.57 23.07 6.43
CA LYS A 147 -4.82 23.67 6.92
C LYS A 147 -5.94 23.57 5.91
N GLU A 148 -5.64 23.91 4.68
CA GLU A 148 -6.58 23.88 3.56
C GLU A 148 -7.05 22.46 3.30
N ILE A 149 -6.11 21.50 3.29
CA ILE A 149 -6.39 20.09 3.09
C ILE A 149 -7.25 19.53 4.23
N MET A 150 -6.89 19.79 5.48
CA MET A 150 -7.68 19.35 6.63
C MET A 150 -9.07 20.02 6.65
N GLY A 151 -9.14 21.29 6.26
CA GLY A 151 -10.38 22.06 6.19
C GLY A 151 -11.42 21.51 5.21
N LEU A 152 -11.01 20.70 4.22
CA LEU A 152 -11.93 19.99 3.33
C LEU A 152 -12.72 18.88 4.04
N PHE A 153 -12.19 18.37 5.16
CA PHE A 153 -12.79 17.22 5.87
C PHE A 153 -13.42 17.60 7.21
N THR A 154 -12.99 18.68 7.85
CA THR A 154 -13.49 19.09 9.16
C THR A 154 -13.56 20.60 9.31
N LYS A 155 -14.60 21.06 10.00
CA LYS A 155 -14.76 22.46 10.45
C LYS A 155 -14.46 22.62 11.94
N ASN A 156 -14.28 21.52 12.67
CA ASN A 156 -13.93 21.57 14.08
C ASN A 156 -12.48 22.06 14.24
N LYS A 157 -12.30 23.16 14.98
CA LYS A 157 -10.99 23.81 15.14
C LYS A 157 -9.95 22.92 15.82
N GLU A 158 -10.33 22.19 16.87
CA GLU A 158 -9.43 21.31 17.59
C GLU A 158 -8.95 20.14 16.70
N THR A 159 -9.88 19.53 15.94
CA THR A 159 -9.54 18.47 14.98
C THR A 159 -8.64 18.99 13.87
N LEU A 160 -8.89 20.23 13.40
CA LEU A 160 -8.09 20.88 12.36
C LEU A 160 -6.67 21.13 12.86
N ASP A 161 -6.50 21.73 14.05
CA ASP A 161 -5.18 22.06 14.59
C ASP A 161 -4.36 20.77 14.87
N ALA A 162 -4.97 19.77 15.48
CA ALA A 162 -4.34 18.45 15.67
C ALA A 162 -3.98 17.77 14.35
N GLY A 163 -4.86 17.88 13.34
CA GLY A 163 -4.67 17.30 12.01
C GLY A 163 -3.55 17.97 11.23
N VAL A 164 -3.38 19.28 11.33
CA VAL A 164 -2.27 20.02 10.71
C VAL A 164 -0.92 19.52 11.23
N ILE A 165 -0.80 19.31 12.53
CA ILE A 165 0.42 18.77 13.14
C ILE A 165 0.67 17.34 12.65
N ALA A 166 -0.35 16.48 12.70
CA ALA A 166 -0.28 15.11 12.26
C ALA A 166 0.15 15.01 10.80
N LEU A 167 -0.49 15.79 9.92
CA LEU A 167 -0.26 15.74 8.49
C LEU A 167 1.17 16.16 8.12
N ARG A 168 1.72 17.20 8.75
CA ARG A 168 3.10 17.62 8.54
C ARG A 168 4.11 16.55 8.96
N ILE A 169 3.90 15.92 10.12
CA ILE A 169 4.82 14.90 10.64
C ILE A 169 4.76 13.64 9.75
N ILE A 170 3.54 13.16 9.47
CA ILE A 170 3.37 11.88 8.77
C ILE A 170 3.77 12.00 7.30
N SER A 171 3.52 13.14 6.63
CA SER A 171 3.80 13.29 5.20
C SER A 171 5.28 13.09 4.82
N ILE A 172 6.21 13.29 5.76
CA ILE A 172 7.63 12.97 5.59
C ILE A 172 7.84 11.50 5.20
N SER A 173 6.98 10.61 5.72
CA SER A 173 7.03 9.18 5.45
C SER A 173 6.80 8.82 3.98
N PHE A 174 6.07 9.64 3.21
CA PHE A 174 5.68 9.32 1.84
C PHE A 174 6.88 9.11 0.92
N VAL A 175 7.91 9.94 1.05
CA VAL A 175 9.13 9.83 0.25
C VAL A 175 9.80 8.47 0.45
N PHE A 176 9.92 8.02 1.69
CA PHE A 176 10.53 6.73 2.02
C PHE A 176 9.66 5.56 1.60
N SER A 177 8.33 5.71 1.63
CA SER A 177 7.37 4.70 1.20
C SER A 177 7.54 4.30 -0.27
N SER A 178 8.01 5.21 -1.13
CA SER A 178 8.25 4.93 -2.55
C SER A 178 9.19 3.75 -2.77
N LEU A 179 10.23 3.62 -1.93
CA LEU A 179 11.21 2.54 -1.98
C LEU A 179 10.59 1.18 -1.61
N SER A 180 9.86 1.13 -0.50
CA SER A 180 9.25 -0.11 -0.02
C SER A 180 8.12 -0.58 -0.93
N LEU A 181 7.29 0.34 -1.43
CA LEU A 181 6.20 0.04 -2.36
C LEU A 181 6.72 -0.48 -3.70
N THR A 182 7.71 0.21 -4.29
CA THR A 182 8.29 -0.20 -5.57
C THR A 182 9.00 -1.54 -5.45
N SER A 183 9.81 -1.74 -4.40
CA SER A 183 10.51 -3.00 -4.18
C SER A 183 9.53 -4.16 -3.95
N GLY A 184 8.50 -3.96 -3.13
CA GLY A 184 7.44 -4.94 -2.91
C GLY A 184 6.70 -5.30 -4.20
N GLY A 185 6.29 -4.30 -4.99
CA GLY A 185 5.59 -4.51 -6.25
C GLY A 185 6.41 -5.27 -7.29
N VAL A 186 7.71 -4.99 -7.39
CA VAL A 186 8.61 -5.75 -8.29
C VAL A 186 8.80 -7.18 -7.80
N LEU A 187 8.96 -7.41 -6.48
CA LEU A 187 9.05 -8.77 -5.91
C LEU A 187 7.77 -9.57 -6.19
N GLU A 188 6.60 -8.95 -6.09
CA GLU A 188 5.33 -9.58 -6.46
C GLU A 188 5.27 -9.90 -7.96
N GLY A 189 5.73 -9.00 -8.81
CA GLY A 189 5.85 -9.23 -10.25
C GLY A 189 6.81 -10.38 -10.63
N LEU A 190 7.83 -10.63 -9.80
CA LEU A 190 8.74 -11.77 -9.91
C LEU A 190 8.13 -13.08 -9.35
N GLY A 191 6.91 -13.05 -8.83
CA GLY A 191 6.28 -14.20 -8.17
C GLY A 191 6.81 -14.48 -6.77
N MET A 192 7.54 -13.53 -6.18
CA MET A 192 8.15 -13.66 -4.86
C MET A 192 7.25 -13.06 -3.77
N GLY A 193 6.09 -13.67 -3.52
CA GLY A 193 5.10 -13.16 -2.56
C GLY A 193 5.60 -13.10 -1.12
N ILE A 194 6.37 -14.09 -0.66
CA ILE A 194 6.89 -14.14 0.73
C ILE A 194 7.84 -12.97 1.03
N PRO A 195 8.86 -12.65 0.21
CA PRO A 195 9.69 -11.46 0.42
C PRO A 195 8.89 -10.14 0.45
N SER A 196 7.87 -10.00 -0.39
CA SER A 196 6.96 -8.84 -0.34
C SER A 196 6.17 -8.79 0.97
N LEU A 197 5.65 -9.92 1.43
CA LEU A 197 4.94 -10.02 2.70
C LEU A 197 5.83 -9.64 3.90
N ILE A 198 7.10 -10.03 3.91
CA ILE A 198 8.05 -9.66 4.97
C ILE A 198 8.18 -8.12 5.04
N ILE A 199 8.32 -7.45 3.89
CA ILE A 199 8.37 -5.98 3.84
C ILE A 199 7.09 -5.38 4.44
N SER A 200 5.93 -5.91 4.06
CA SER A 200 4.64 -5.43 4.56
C SER A 200 4.44 -5.71 6.05
N LEU A 201 4.86 -6.87 6.55
CA LEU A 201 4.83 -7.18 7.99
C LEU A 201 5.72 -6.21 8.80
N CYS A 202 6.93 -5.94 8.32
CA CYS A 202 7.79 -4.93 8.96
C CYS A 202 7.11 -3.56 9.00
N ARG A 203 6.48 -3.17 7.89
CA ARG A 203 5.83 -1.88 7.75
C ARG A 203 4.58 -1.73 8.61
N TYR A 204 3.68 -2.71 8.61
CA TYR A 204 2.35 -2.59 9.20
C TYR A 204 2.21 -3.18 10.59
N VAL A 205 3.18 -4.00 11.05
CA VAL A 205 3.08 -4.70 12.34
C VAL A 205 4.36 -4.59 13.14
N VAL A 206 5.47 -5.15 12.62
CA VAL A 206 6.67 -5.43 13.43
C VAL A 206 7.37 -4.15 13.89
N ILE A 207 7.41 -3.11 13.07
CA ILE A 207 8.11 -1.87 13.40
C ILE A 207 7.13 -0.81 13.90
N ILE A 208 6.04 -0.57 13.15
CA ILE A 208 5.16 0.57 13.46
C ILE A 208 4.42 0.42 14.78
N LEU A 209 3.90 -0.80 15.11
CA LEU A 209 3.11 -0.96 16.34
C LEU A 209 3.95 -0.77 17.60
N PRO A 210 5.14 -1.39 17.76
CA PRO A 210 6.01 -1.10 18.89
C PRO A 210 6.47 0.36 18.92
N CYS A 211 6.84 0.94 17.76
CA CYS A 211 7.21 2.35 17.69
C CYS A 211 6.07 3.27 18.14
N ALA A 212 4.85 3.05 17.65
CA ALA A 212 3.69 3.85 18.00
C ALA A 212 3.36 3.72 19.49
N TYR A 213 3.43 2.52 20.05
CA TYR A 213 3.20 2.29 21.48
C TYR A 213 4.23 2.99 22.36
N ILE A 214 5.53 2.82 22.07
CA ILE A 214 6.62 3.44 22.84
C ILE A 214 6.59 4.97 22.69
N LEU A 215 6.48 5.47 21.48
CA LEU A 215 6.49 6.92 21.26
C LEU A 215 5.22 7.59 21.78
N SER A 216 4.08 6.92 21.75
CA SER A 216 2.86 7.48 22.35
C SER A 216 2.96 7.61 23.86
N SER A 217 3.65 6.69 24.55
CA SER A 217 3.88 6.80 26.00
C SER A 217 4.84 7.92 26.38
N LEU A 218 5.77 8.31 25.48
CA LEU A 218 6.76 9.35 25.70
C LEU A 218 6.30 10.74 25.28
N LEU A 219 5.63 10.84 24.12
CA LEU A 219 5.27 12.08 23.45
C LEU A 219 3.75 12.30 23.35
N GLY A 220 2.97 11.44 23.99
CA GLY A 220 1.51 11.47 23.84
C GLY A 220 1.07 11.13 22.39
N PRO A 221 -0.09 11.65 21.94
CA PRO A 221 -0.63 11.30 20.63
C PRO A 221 0.26 11.69 19.45
N THR A 222 1.11 12.71 19.59
CA THR A 222 2.08 13.11 18.55
C THR A 222 3.14 12.04 18.30
N GLY A 223 3.46 11.22 19.31
CA GLY A 223 4.37 10.10 19.18
C GLY A 223 3.89 9.06 18.14
N VAL A 224 2.57 8.86 18.03
CA VAL A 224 2.00 7.97 17.01
C VAL A 224 2.32 8.50 15.61
N TRP A 225 2.28 9.82 15.40
CA TRP A 225 2.60 10.40 14.09
C TRP A 225 4.07 10.23 13.72
N HIS A 226 4.96 10.34 14.70
CA HIS A 226 6.38 10.10 14.48
C HIS A 226 6.70 8.65 14.14
N ALA A 227 5.93 7.68 14.65
CA ALA A 227 6.12 6.27 14.31
C ALA A 227 6.00 5.98 12.82
N PHE A 228 5.21 6.74 12.04
CA PHE A 228 5.05 6.55 10.61
C PHE A 228 6.36 6.75 9.84
N TRP A 229 7.00 7.92 9.99
CA TRP A 229 8.22 8.19 9.21
C TRP A 229 9.40 7.36 9.67
N ILE A 230 9.53 7.08 10.98
CA ILE A 230 10.56 6.19 11.51
C ILE A 230 10.42 4.79 10.88
N THR A 231 9.21 4.25 10.92
CA THR A 231 8.92 2.94 10.31
C THR A 231 9.25 2.91 8.83
N GLU A 232 8.88 3.94 8.08
CA GLU A 232 9.12 3.96 6.64
C GLU A 232 10.61 4.04 6.30
N VAL A 233 11.43 4.74 7.08
CA VAL A 233 12.89 4.75 6.92
C VAL A 233 13.46 3.34 7.10
N PHE A 234 13.11 2.66 8.21
CA PHE A 234 13.57 1.29 8.44
C PHE A 234 13.08 0.31 7.37
N THR A 235 11.81 0.41 7.01
CA THR A 235 11.21 -0.46 5.97
C THR A 235 11.82 -0.21 4.61
N ALA A 236 12.16 1.04 4.27
CA ALA A 236 12.87 1.36 3.04
C ALA A 236 14.24 0.66 2.97
N VAL A 237 15.01 0.70 4.06
CA VAL A 237 16.30 0.00 4.15
C VAL A 237 16.11 -1.51 4.00
N ILE A 238 15.18 -2.10 4.77
CA ILE A 238 14.87 -3.54 4.72
C ILE A 238 14.46 -3.95 3.30
N SER A 239 13.58 -3.17 2.67
CA SER A 239 13.09 -3.46 1.32
C SER A 239 14.21 -3.46 0.27
N LEU A 240 15.15 -2.51 0.37
CA LEU A 240 16.32 -2.46 -0.50
C LEU A 240 17.26 -3.66 -0.30
N LEU A 241 17.47 -4.06 0.96
CA LEU A 241 18.31 -5.23 1.28
C LEU A 241 17.69 -6.52 0.73
N ILE A 242 16.39 -6.72 0.96
CA ILE A 242 15.66 -7.87 0.45
C ILE A 242 15.68 -7.88 -1.09
N TYR A 243 15.38 -6.75 -1.73
CA TYR A 243 15.39 -6.63 -3.18
C TYR A 243 16.77 -6.94 -3.77
N LYS A 244 17.85 -6.33 -3.23
CA LYS A 244 19.22 -6.57 -3.69
C LYS A 244 19.61 -8.03 -3.53
N LYS A 245 19.31 -8.67 -2.38
CA LYS A 245 19.59 -10.08 -2.15
C LYS A 245 18.86 -10.97 -3.15
N LYS A 246 17.54 -10.78 -3.30
CA LYS A 246 16.73 -11.58 -4.22
C LYS A 246 17.10 -11.37 -5.68
N LYS A 247 17.49 -10.15 -6.05
CA LYS A 247 18.03 -9.86 -7.37
C LYS A 247 19.32 -10.67 -7.62
N LYS A 248 20.27 -10.69 -6.67
CA LYS A 248 21.50 -11.47 -6.81
C LYS A 248 21.20 -12.97 -6.96
N ASP A 249 20.32 -13.50 -6.11
CA ASP A 249 19.96 -14.93 -6.11
C ASP A 249 19.25 -15.36 -7.41
N SER A 250 18.44 -14.47 -8.01
CA SER A 250 17.55 -14.82 -9.14
C SER A 250 18.10 -14.45 -10.51
N PHE A 251 19.03 -13.50 -10.57
CA PHE A 251 19.59 -13.02 -11.85
C PHE A 251 20.99 -13.62 -12.13
N ASN A 252 21.47 -14.56 -11.28
CA ASN A 252 22.81 -15.18 -11.39
C ASN A 252 23.94 -14.15 -11.57
N LEU A 253 23.89 -13.04 -10.82
CA LEU A 253 24.87 -11.97 -10.81
C LEU A 253 25.81 -12.10 -9.62
#